data_0c0407a0f86849a001d5fab8de735819
#
_entry.id   0c0407a0f86849a001d5fab8de735819
#
_cell.length_a   1.000
_cell.length_b   1.000
_cell.length_c   1.000
_cell.angle_alpha   90.00
_cell.angle_beta   90.00
_cell.angle_gamma   90.00
#
_symmetry.space_group_name_H-M   'P 1'
#
loop_
_entity.id
_entity.type
_entity.pdbx_description
1 polymer ?
#
loop_
_entity_poly.entity_id
_entity_poly.type
_entity_poly.pdbx_seq_one_letter_code
_entity_poly.pdbx_strand_id
1 'polypeptide(L)'
;MTVSRNLLEVPNLAAPYPLIAADLDGIAWGVDTQTRDVKVAQRPDSYTVSYYRLEPTAAMLQKASANPSSQGPFDNGLILDEQSVLDERSARTIIALSEQLTTGKASVYDKAMAIQQYLRADGGFTYSLTLAPPAKDKFGNDA
;
A
#
# COMPACT_ATOMS: atom_id res chain seq x y z
N MET A 1 -0.87 -19.04 -8.93
CA MET A 1 -1.01 -19.29 -7.48
C MET A 1 -2.23 -20.15 -7.23
N THR A 2 -2.08 -21.22 -6.47
CA THR A 2 -3.20 -22.06 -6.07
C THR A 2 -3.39 -21.98 -4.56
N VAL A 3 -4.61 -21.78 -4.11
CA VAL A 3 -5.03 -21.80 -2.71
C VAL A 3 -5.87 -23.05 -2.51
N SER A 4 -5.38 -23.96 -1.67
CA SER A 4 -6.03 -25.26 -1.42
C SER A 4 -7.04 -25.21 -0.27
N ARG A 5 -6.99 -24.18 0.56
CA ARG A 5 -7.92 -23.93 1.64
C ARG A 5 -8.07 -22.43 1.87
N ASN A 6 -9.22 -21.90 1.52
CA ASN A 6 -9.52 -20.49 1.70
C ASN A 6 -10.31 -20.27 3.00
N LEU A 7 -9.73 -19.47 3.90
CA LEU A 7 -10.36 -19.10 5.18
C LEU A 7 -10.80 -17.63 5.22
N LEU A 8 -10.58 -16.89 4.12
CA LEU A 8 -11.01 -15.49 4.03
C LEU A 8 -12.53 -15.42 3.91
N GLU A 9 -13.10 -14.46 4.58
CA GLU A 9 -14.53 -14.17 4.47
C GLU A 9 -14.81 -13.33 3.21
N VAL A 10 -16.00 -13.53 2.65
CA VAL A 10 -16.48 -12.71 1.53
C VAL A 10 -16.61 -11.24 1.98
N PRO A 11 -16.45 -10.27 1.06
CA PRO A 11 -16.37 -10.46 -0.38
C PRO A 11 -14.94 -10.60 -0.95
N ASN A 12 -13.90 -10.66 -0.14
CA ASN A 12 -12.51 -10.55 -0.59
C ASN A 12 -11.89 -11.90 -0.94
N LEU A 13 -11.05 -11.90 -1.97
CA LEU A 13 -10.23 -13.02 -2.37
C LEU A 13 -8.76 -12.59 -2.39
N ALA A 14 -7.89 -13.37 -1.77
CA ALA A 14 -6.45 -13.10 -1.85
C ALA A 14 -5.93 -13.44 -3.25
N ALA A 15 -5.49 -12.45 -3.99
CA ALA A 15 -4.89 -12.63 -5.30
C ALA A 15 -3.75 -11.62 -5.51
N PRO A 16 -2.62 -12.05 -6.09
CA PRO A 16 -1.57 -11.11 -6.48
C PRO A 16 -2.04 -10.20 -7.62
N TYR A 17 -1.56 -8.96 -7.61
CA TYR A 17 -1.80 -7.99 -8.68
C TYR A 17 -0.57 -7.87 -9.58
N PRO A 18 -0.74 -7.65 -10.89
CA PRO A 18 -2.01 -7.63 -11.66
C PRO A 18 -2.56 -9.04 -11.93
N LEU A 19 -3.86 -9.20 -11.67
CA LEU A 19 -4.57 -10.44 -11.95
C LEU A 19 -4.82 -10.57 -13.46
N ILE A 20 -4.59 -11.77 -14.00
CA ILE A 20 -4.89 -12.11 -15.39
C ILE A 20 -6.19 -12.91 -15.49
N ALA A 21 -6.33 -13.91 -14.63
CA ALA A 21 -7.50 -14.78 -14.60
C ALA A 21 -7.68 -15.42 -13.22
N ALA A 22 -8.91 -15.80 -12.92
CA ALA A 22 -9.25 -16.57 -11.74
C ALA A 22 -10.16 -17.73 -12.14
N ASP A 23 -9.83 -18.92 -11.65
CA ASP A 23 -10.65 -20.12 -11.73
C ASP A 23 -11.21 -20.39 -10.34
N LEU A 24 -12.51 -20.22 -10.21
CA LEU A 24 -13.28 -20.23 -8.96
C LEU A 24 -14.46 -21.23 -9.04
N ASP A 25 -14.35 -22.23 -9.90
CA ASP A 25 -15.38 -23.27 -10.07
C ASP A 25 -16.80 -22.68 -10.31
N GLY A 26 -16.88 -21.71 -11.21
CA GLY A 26 -18.14 -21.10 -11.61
C GLY A 26 -18.66 -20.00 -10.67
N ILE A 27 -17.97 -19.67 -9.57
CA ILE A 27 -18.34 -18.57 -8.69
C ILE A 27 -18.10 -17.22 -9.40
N ALA A 28 -19.10 -16.36 -9.38
CA ALA A 28 -18.98 -15.02 -9.95
C ALA A 28 -17.97 -14.18 -9.16
N TRP A 29 -17.10 -13.48 -9.89
CA TRP A 29 -16.08 -12.61 -9.33
C TRP A 29 -15.89 -11.34 -10.16
N GLY A 30 -15.24 -10.37 -9.58
CA GLY A 30 -14.87 -9.12 -10.24
C GLY A 30 -13.68 -8.46 -9.55
N VAL A 31 -13.15 -7.42 -10.18
CA VAL A 31 -12.07 -6.61 -9.61
C VAL A 31 -12.62 -5.23 -9.30
N ASP A 32 -12.48 -4.81 -8.06
CA ASP A 32 -12.75 -3.44 -7.67
C ASP A 32 -11.75 -2.51 -8.36
N THR A 33 -12.25 -1.57 -9.14
CA THR A 33 -11.41 -0.69 -9.94
C THR A 33 -10.66 0.36 -9.12
N GLN A 34 -11.12 0.64 -7.92
CA GLN A 34 -10.48 1.60 -7.01
C GLN A 34 -9.42 0.92 -6.13
N THR A 35 -9.81 -0.13 -5.42
CA THR A 35 -8.91 -0.83 -4.49
C THR A 35 -8.07 -1.92 -5.15
N ARG A 36 -8.45 -2.37 -6.35
CA ARG A 36 -7.87 -3.52 -7.05
C ARG A 36 -8.08 -4.85 -6.36
N ASP A 37 -8.92 -4.90 -5.34
CA ASP A 37 -9.28 -6.13 -4.67
C ASP A 37 -10.11 -7.02 -5.58
N VAL A 38 -9.87 -8.32 -5.48
CA VAL A 38 -10.73 -9.32 -6.13
C VAL A 38 -11.90 -9.60 -5.20
N LYS A 39 -13.11 -9.37 -5.71
CA LYS A 39 -14.37 -9.58 -4.99
C LYS A 39 -15.07 -10.83 -5.54
N VAL A 40 -15.66 -11.59 -4.66
CA VAL A 40 -16.39 -12.83 -4.99
C VAL A 40 -17.78 -12.82 -4.38
N ALA A 41 -18.75 -13.40 -5.10
CA ALA A 41 -20.12 -13.51 -4.61
C ALA A 41 -20.26 -14.53 -3.47
N GLN A 42 -19.43 -15.58 -3.48
CA GLN A 42 -19.42 -16.66 -2.49
C GLN A 42 -17.97 -17.05 -2.22
N ARG A 43 -17.69 -17.55 -1.03
CA ARG A 43 -16.35 -18.02 -0.66
C ARG A 43 -16.04 -19.34 -1.37
N PRO A 44 -15.05 -19.40 -2.26
CA PRO A 44 -14.55 -20.68 -2.75
C PRO A 44 -13.73 -21.38 -1.66
N ASP A 45 -13.83 -22.68 -1.53
CA ASP A 45 -12.99 -23.46 -0.62
C ASP A 45 -11.54 -23.53 -1.10
N SER A 46 -11.38 -23.63 -2.40
CA SER A 46 -10.09 -23.61 -3.10
C SER A 46 -10.21 -22.84 -4.41
N TYR A 47 -9.11 -22.33 -4.91
CA TYR A 47 -9.10 -21.59 -6.18
C TYR A 47 -7.70 -21.50 -6.78
N THR A 48 -7.65 -21.21 -8.08
CA THR A 48 -6.42 -20.92 -8.79
C THR A 48 -6.50 -19.56 -9.47
N VAL A 49 -5.44 -18.75 -9.32
CA VAL A 49 -5.32 -17.47 -10.00
C VAL A 49 -4.05 -17.41 -10.83
N SER A 50 -4.17 -16.81 -11.99
CA SER A 50 -3.05 -16.42 -12.85
C SER A 50 -2.82 -14.92 -12.73
N TYR A 51 -1.58 -14.54 -12.57
CA TYR A 51 -1.20 -13.14 -12.38
C TYR A 51 0.10 -12.84 -13.12
N TYR A 52 0.32 -11.57 -13.40
CA TYR A 52 1.56 -11.12 -14.01
C TYR A 52 2.59 -10.83 -12.93
N ARG A 53 3.71 -11.55 -12.94
CA ARG A 53 4.78 -11.32 -11.99
C ARG A 53 5.63 -10.14 -12.44
N LEU A 54 5.49 -9.02 -11.73
CA LEU A 54 6.31 -7.83 -11.96
C LEU A 54 7.61 -7.95 -11.15
N GLU A 55 8.75 -7.91 -11.84
CA GLU A 55 10.08 -7.92 -11.22
C GLU A 55 10.92 -6.75 -11.77
N PRO A 56 10.53 -5.50 -11.47
CA PRO A 56 11.29 -4.35 -11.93
C PRO A 56 12.65 -4.29 -11.24
N THR A 57 13.68 -4.03 -12.01
CA THR A 57 15.02 -3.75 -11.44
C THR A 57 15.07 -2.36 -10.83
N ALA A 58 16.01 -2.12 -9.91
CA ALA A 58 16.24 -0.79 -9.35
C ALA A 58 16.48 0.26 -10.44
N ALA A 59 17.25 -0.08 -11.48
CA ALA A 59 17.51 0.82 -12.59
C ALA A 59 16.24 1.18 -13.39
N MET A 60 15.29 0.26 -13.52
CA MET A 60 13.98 0.54 -14.14
C MET A 60 13.16 1.48 -13.27
N LEU A 61 13.13 1.24 -11.96
CA LEU A 61 12.39 2.07 -11.01
C LEU A 61 12.98 3.48 -10.90
N GLN A 62 14.29 3.62 -10.94
CA GLN A 62 14.95 4.92 -10.95
C GLN A 62 14.63 5.75 -12.19
N LYS A 63 14.42 5.09 -13.34
CA LYS A 63 14.03 5.74 -14.59
C LYS A 63 12.52 5.97 -14.72
N ALA A 64 11.72 5.32 -13.90
CA ALA A 64 10.28 5.51 -13.92
C ALA A 64 9.94 6.95 -13.58
N SER A 65 9.09 7.57 -14.41
CA SER A 65 8.62 8.92 -14.14
C SER A 65 7.78 8.92 -12.87
N ALA A 66 8.08 9.87 -12.01
CA ALA A 66 7.30 10.12 -10.80
C ALA A 66 6.07 11.00 -11.05
N ASN A 67 5.72 11.27 -12.30
CA ASN A 67 4.48 11.98 -12.56
C ASN A 67 3.33 10.98 -12.32
N PRO A 68 2.69 11.01 -11.15
CA PRO A 68 1.39 10.42 -11.04
C PRO A 68 0.56 11.19 -12.07
N SER A 69 0.16 10.52 -13.15
CA SER A 69 -0.83 11.11 -14.04
C SER A 69 -2.02 11.48 -13.14
N SER A 70 -2.38 12.73 -13.09
CA SER A 70 -3.46 13.28 -12.31
C SER A 70 -4.85 12.73 -12.69
N GLN A 71 -4.91 11.57 -13.29
CA GLN A 71 -6.11 10.92 -13.80
C GLN A 71 -6.15 9.41 -13.51
N GLY A 72 -5.33 8.91 -12.59
CA GLY A 72 -5.38 7.51 -12.18
C GLY A 72 -6.34 7.27 -11.02
N PRO A 73 -6.92 6.07 -10.89
CA PRO A 73 -7.77 5.71 -9.75
C PRO A 73 -7.07 5.74 -8.39
N PHE A 74 -5.78 6.09 -8.37
CA PHE A 74 -4.94 6.19 -7.17
C PHE A 74 -4.57 7.62 -6.77
N ASP A 75 -5.14 8.65 -7.41
CA ASP A 75 -4.87 10.04 -7.05
C ASP A 75 -5.17 10.34 -5.58
N ASN A 76 -6.18 9.66 -5.02
CA ASN A 76 -6.54 9.83 -3.61
C ASN A 76 -5.51 9.26 -2.63
N GLY A 77 -4.63 8.36 -3.06
CA GLY A 77 -3.57 7.79 -2.22
C GLY A 77 -2.38 8.73 -1.97
N LEU A 78 -2.28 9.83 -2.73
CA LEU A 78 -1.23 10.84 -2.59
C LEU A 78 -1.73 12.09 -1.84
N ILE A 79 -3.01 12.19 -1.59
CA ILE A 79 -3.63 13.26 -0.81
C ILE A 79 -3.88 12.70 0.58
N LEU A 80 -3.27 13.30 1.60
CA LEU A 80 -3.67 13.04 2.97
C LEU A 80 -5.14 13.41 3.09
N ASP A 81 -5.99 12.42 3.37
CA ASP A 81 -7.41 12.63 3.58
C ASP A 81 -7.60 13.71 4.67
N GLU A 82 -8.56 14.61 4.48
CA GLU A 82 -8.91 15.61 5.49
C GLU A 82 -9.27 14.98 6.85
N GLN A 83 -9.62 13.70 6.86
CA GLN A 83 -9.85 12.91 8.07
C GLN A 83 -8.54 12.40 8.73
N SER A 84 -7.43 12.43 8.02
CA SER A 84 -6.09 12.19 8.57
C SER A 84 -5.55 13.49 9.17
N VAL A 85 -6.21 14.02 10.19
CA VAL A 85 -5.81 15.29 10.79
C VAL A 85 -4.59 15.08 11.68
N LEU A 86 -3.42 15.12 11.06
CA LEU A 86 -2.19 15.37 11.79
C LEU A 86 -2.27 16.80 12.36
N ASP A 87 -1.90 16.97 13.62
CA ASP A 87 -1.71 18.31 14.13
C ASP A 87 -0.58 19.02 13.37
N GLU A 88 -0.62 20.33 13.32
CA GLU A 88 0.37 21.14 12.58
C GLU A 88 1.81 20.87 12.98
N ARG A 89 2.06 20.52 14.24
CA ARG A 89 3.42 20.24 14.74
C ARG A 89 3.92 18.91 14.16
N SER A 90 3.10 17.87 14.24
CA SER A 90 3.41 16.55 13.68
C SER A 90 3.59 16.62 12.16
N ALA A 91 2.71 17.34 11.47
CA ALA A 91 2.82 17.56 10.03
C ALA A 91 4.15 18.24 9.67
N ARG A 92 4.52 19.32 10.36
CA ARG A 92 5.80 20.01 10.14
C ARG A 92 7.00 19.11 10.42
N THR A 93 6.93 18.28 11.46
CA THR A 93 8.01 17.36 11.81
C THR A 93 8.21 16.30 10.72
N ILE A 94 7.12 15.72 10.23
CA ILE A 94 7.15 14.70 9.16
C ILE A 94 7.68 15.32 7.87
N ILE A 95 7.21 16.50 7.49
CA ILE A 95 7.68 17.20 6.28
C ILE A 95 9.19 17.48 6.39
N ALA A 96 9.64 18.11 7.48
CA ALA A 96 11.05 18.44 7.66
C ALA A 96 11.95 17.19 7.63
N LEU A 97 11.51 16.10 8.27
CA LEU A 97 12.24 14.83 8.26
C LEU A 97 12.28 14.23 6.85
N SER A 98 11.15 14.22 6.14
CA SER A 98 11.10 13.69 4.78
C SER A 98 11.98 14.48 3.81
N GLU A 99 12.01 15.79 3.92
CA GLU A 99 12.90 16.64 3.15
C GLU A 99 14.37 16.34 3.45
N GLN A 100 14.72 16.22 4.74
CA GLN A 100 16.07 15.86 5.16
C GLN A 100 16.52 14.52 4.57
N LEU A 101 15.69 13.49 4.69
CA LEU A 101 15.98 12.13 4.21
C LEU A 101 16.10 12.05 2.69
N THR A 102 15.35 12.88 1.97
CA THR A 102 15.28 12.84 0.51
C THR A 102 16.15 13.88 -0.19
N THR A 103 16.83 14.73 0.55
CA THR A 103 17.76 15.72 -0.01
C THR A 103 18.82 15.06 -0.86
N GLY A 104 19.03 15.57 -2.08
CA GLY A 104 20.01 15.04 -3.06
C GLY A 104 19.61 13.73 -3.73
N LYS A 105 18.42 13.19 -3.48
CA LYS A 105 17.92 11.98 -4.17
C LYS A 105 17.27 12.37 -5.49
N ALA A 106 17.78 11.80 -6.59
CA ALA A 106 17.37 12.20 -7.94
C ALA A 106 16.04 11.60 -8.37
N SER A 107 15.73 10.37 -7.97
CA SER A 107 14.50 9.67 -8.37
C SER A 107 13.54 9.47 -7.19
N VAL A 108 12.26 9.28 -7.48
CA VAL A 108 11.26 8.92 -6.45
C VAL A 108 11.59 7.57 -5.83
N TYR A 109 12.12 6.64 -6.61
CA TYR A 109 12.60 5.37 -6.07
C TYR A 109 13.70 5.59 -5.02
N ASP A 110 14.70 6.42 -5.30
CA ASP A 110 15.78 6.70 -4.33
C ASP A 110 15.27 7.41 -3.08
N LYS A 111 14.28 8.31 -3.24
CA LYS A 111 13.60 8.95 -2.10
C LYS A 111 12.86 7.93 -1.24
N ALA A 112 12.08 7.05 -1.86
CA ALA A 112 11.36 5.99 -1.17
C ALA A 112 12.30 5.03 -0.43
N MET A 113 13.42 4.66 -1.08
CA MET A 113 14.45 3.81 -0.47
C MET A 113 15.13 4.48 0.73
N ALA A 114 15.37 5.78 0.68
CA ALA A 114 15.95 6.52 1.80
C ALA A 114 15.00 6.56 3.01
N ILE A 115 13.72 6.81 2.78
CA ILE A 115 12.69 6.75 3.82
C ILE A 115 12.57 5.32 4.38
N GLN A 116 12.52 4.32 3.52
CA GLN A 116 12.47 2.92 3.94
C GLN A 116 13.66 2.53 4.80
N GLN A 117 14.88 2.91 4.42
CA GLN A 117 16.09 2.65 5.16
C GLN A 117 16.02 3.28 6.56
N TYR A 118 15.58 4.53 6.64
CA TYR A 118 15.40 5.21 7.91
C TYR A 118 14.41 4.48 8.82
N LEU A 119 13.25 4.13 8.31
CA LEU A 119 12.22 3.44 9.09
C LEU A 119 12.64 2.03 9.54
N ARG A 120 13.47 1.33 8.74
CA ARG A 120 13.90 -0.04 9.04
C ARG A 120 15.12 -0.13 9.95
N ALA A 121 16.03 0.81 9.87
CA ALA A 121 17.33 0.68 10.51
C ALA A 121 17.81 1.94 11.24
N ASP A 122 17.80 3.09 10.56
CA ASP A 122 18.54 4.26 11.03
C ASP A 122 17.72 5.09 12.06
N GLY A 123 16.41 4.98 12.04
CA GLY A 123 15.49 5.74 12.90
C GLY A 123 15.33 5.19 14.31
N GLY A 124 15.93 4.03 14.62
CA GLY A 124 15.87 3.43 15.95
C GLY A 124 14.49 2.89 16.35
N PHE A 125 13.59 2.68 15.39
CA PHE A 125 12.26 2.14 15.65
C PHE A 125 12.32 0.67 16.06
N THR A 126 11.48 0.30 17.00
CA THR A 126 11.29 -1.08 17.44
C THR A 126 9.88 -1.53 17.09
N TYR A 127 9.76 -2.69 16.47
CA TYR A 127 8.45 -3.27 16.19
C TYR A 127 7.72 -3.61 17.49
N SER A 128 6.49 -3.15 17.62
CA SER A 128 5.62 -3.42 18.76
C SER A 128 4.23 -3.83 18.30
N LEU A 129 3.66 -4.85 18.92
CA LEU A 129 2.25 -5.23 18.78
C LEU A 129 1.34 -4.42 19.72
N THR A 130 1.94 -3.70 20.67
CA THR A 130 1.20 -2.85 21.59
C THR A 130 1.25 -1.42 21.06
N LEU A 131 0.11 -0.91 20.63
CA LEU A 131 -0.01 0.48 20.22
C LEU A 131 0.00 1.39 21.45
N ALA A 132 0.57 2.58 21.29
CA ALA A 132 0.41 3.63 22.29
C ALA A 132 -1.09 4.00 22.40
N PRO A 133 -1.58 4.37 23.59
CA PRO A 133 -2.95 4.84 23.72
C PRO A 133 -3.14 6.11 22.89
N PRO A 134 -4.30 6.27 22.21
CA PRO A 134 -4.58 7.45 21.42
C PRO A 134 -4.54 8.72 22.26
N ALA A 135 -4.11 9.82 21.68
CA ALA A 135 -4.15 11.12 22.32
C ALA A 135 -5.59 11.47 22.71
N LYS A 136 -5.80 11.94 23.93
CA LYS A 136 -7.13 12.05 24.57
C LYS A 136 -8.17 12.89 23.81
N ASP A 137 -7.73 13.69 22.86
CA ASP A 137 -8.56 14.72 22.22
C ASP A 137 -8.62 14.57 20.69
N LYS A 138 -8.15 13.46 20.12
CA LYS A 138 -8.03 13.34 18.68
C LYS A 138 -8.59 12.04 18.15
N PHE A 139 -9.31 12.15 17.05
CA PHE A 139 -9.86 11.04 16.33
C PHE A 139 -8.72 10.31 15.56
N GLY A 140 -8.19 9.29 16.16
CA GLY A 140 -7.87 8.04 15.50
C GLY A 140 -6.60 7.88 14.69
N ASN A 141 -5.83 8.89 14.32
CA ASN A 141 -4.54 8.70 13.67
C ASN A 141 -3.44 9.36 14.49
N ASP A 142 -2.88 8.57 15.40
CA ASP A 142 -1.76 8.99 16.21
C ASP A 142 -0.45 8.83 15.44
N ALA A 143 0.17 9.92 15.17
CA ALA A 143 1.56 9.96 14.75
C ALA A 143 2.45 10.34 15.93
#